data_7980859bd22fc7555795d44c5a56b0f6
#
_entry.id   7980859bd22fc7555795d44c5a56b0f6
#
_cell.length_a   1.000
_cell.length_b   1.000
_cell.length_c   1.000
_cell.angle_alpha   90.00
_cell.angle_beta   90.00
_cell.angle_gamma   90.00
#
_symmetry.space_group_name_H-M   'P 1'
#
loop_
_entity.id
_entity.type
_entity.pdbx_description
1 polymer ?
#
loop_
_entity_poly.entity_id
_entity_poly.type
_entity_poly.pdbx_seq_one_letter_code
_entity_poly.pdbx_strand_id
1 'polypeptide(L)'
;MTIDEIKIKTLDVYRLCSIKSFPVSTVEILKKLEIPYFSYSKLREKSEELYQMGVKFSKDAFTWNRLVCYNDAMPLPRIHFSLMHELGHIFLHSSKETEANYFASHILAPRIVLHQTDFQDTQQLSQLFGISKQAAEVASSDYNKYYKGKSLSQLSPADQELYRYFYDKKLDFFVYHISECPECGATIYNSLKNTCWRCSLSSSKEKKQDASFYHLEQNWLYPEN
;
A
#
# COMPACT_ATOMS: atom_id res chain seq x y z
N MET A 1 -22.92 -0.51 -9.16
CA MET A 1 -21.92 0.34 -9.86
C MET A 1 -21.06 -0.51 -10.77
N THR A 2 -20.53 0.05 -11.87
CA THR A 2 -19.52 -0.60 -12.71
C THR A 2 -18.14 -0.54 -12.03
N ILE A 3 -17.20 -1.38 -12.46
CA ILE A 3 -15.83 -1.36 -11.94
C ILE A 3 -15.15 0.00 -12.21
N ASP A 4 -15.39 0.61 -13.37
CA ASP A 4 -14.81 1.91 -13.70
C ASP A 4 -15.38 3.05 -12.84
N GLU A 5 -16.67 3.02 -12.51
CA GLU A 5 -17.25 3.96 -11.55
C GLU A 5 -16.60 3.81 -10.17
N ILE A 6 -16.33 2.58 -9.71
CA ILE A 6 -15.63 2.34 -8.44
C ILE A 6 -14.19 2.86 -8.49
N LYS A 7 -13.46 2.65 -9.61
CA LYS A 7 -12.12 3.20 -9.80
C LYS A 7 -12.10 4.74 -9.74
N ILE A 8 -13.08 5.40 -10.33
CA ILE A 8 -13.21 6.86 -10.23
C ILE A 8 -13.45 7.28 -8.77
N LYS A 9 -14.28 6.55 -8.03
CA LYS A 9 -14.47 6.78 -6.59
C LYS A 9 -13.19 6.59 -5.77
N THR A 10 -12.35 5.59 -6.09
CA THR A 10 -11.02 5.47 -5.46
C THR A 10 -10.11 6.64 -5.82
N LEU A 11 -10.16 7.13 -7.06
CA LEU A 11 -9.42 8.32 -7.49
C LEU A 11 -9.87 9.58 -6.73
N ASP A 12 -11.18 9.73 -6.47
CA ASP A 12 -11.70 10.83 -5.66
C ASP A 12 -11.11 10.82 -4.25
N VAL A 13 -11.01 9.63 -3.61
CA VAL A 13 -10.35 9.48 -2.31
C VAL A 13 -8.86 9.84 -2.39
N TYR A 14 -8.15 9.39 -3.43
CA TYR A 14 -6.74 9.76 -3.61
C TYR A 14 -6.55 11.27 -3.74
N ARG A 15 -7.43 11.95 -4.47
CA ARG A 15 -7.42 13.43 -4.60
C ARG A 15 -7.71 14.13 -3.29
N LEU A 16 -8.79 13.75 -2.60
CA LEU A 16 -9.20 14.33 -1.31
C LEU A 16 -8.12 14.13 -0.24
N CYS A 17 -7.51 12.96 -0.22
CA CYS A 17 -6.47 12.61 0.76
C CYS A 17 -5.04 12.92 0.30
N SER A 18 -4.84 13.47 -0.92
CA SER A 18 -3.51 13.76 -1.50
C SER A 18 -2.58 12.55 -1.49
N ILE A 19 -3.10 11.36 -1.82
CA ILE A 19 -2.33 10.11 -1.80
C ILE A 19 -1.51 10.01 -3.08
N LYS A 20 -0.17 9.94 -2.95
CA LYS A 20 0.79 9.83 -4.07
C LYS A 20 1.75 8.67 -3.93
N SER A 21 1.67 7.91 -2.82
CA SER A 21 2.63 6.85 -2.50
C SER A 21 1.94 5.67 -1.85
N PHE A 22 2.45 4.47 -2.10
CA PHE A 22 2.03 3.23 -1.47
C PHE A 22 3.14 2.72 -0.53
N PRO A 23 2.79 1.96 0.54
CA PRO A 23 1.43 1.60 0.95
C PRO A 23 0.64 2.82 1.49
N VAL A 24 -0.67 2.80 1.32
CA VAL A 24 -1.54 3.86 1.84
C VAL A 24 -1.77 3.69 3.35
N SER A 25 -1.82 4.79 4.08
CA SER A 25 -2.24 4.79 5.49
C SER A 25 -3.78 4.86 5.57
N THR A 26 -4.41 3.73 5.86
CA THR A 26 -5.87 3.64 5.93
C THR A 26 -6.46 4.50 7.05
N VAL A 27 -5.74 4.64 8.16
CA VAL A 27 -6.13 5.50 9.29
C VAL A 27 -6.07 6.99 8.89
N GLU A 28 -5.03 7.41 8.15
CA GLU A 28 -4.94 8.79 7.66
C GLU A 28 -6.02 9.10 6.62
N ILE A 29 -6.43 8.12 5.81
CA ILE A 29 -7.58 8.27 4.90
C ILE A 29 -8.85 8.56 5.71
N LEU A 30 -9.16 7.76 6.73
CA LEU A 30 -10.35 7.97 7.57
C LEU A 30 -10.32 9.34 8.26
N LYS A 31 -9.17 9.75 8.80
CA LYS A 31 -9.00 11.07 9.42
C LYS A 31 -9.26 12.20 8.43
N LYS A 32 -8.64 12.17 7.24
CA LYS A 32 -8.80 13.22 6.21
C LYS A 32 -10.22 13.31 5.67
N LEU A 33 -10.96 12.19 5.65
CA LEU A 33 -12.36 12.15 5.25
C LEU A 33 -13.32 12.42 6.42
N GLU A 34 -12.80 12.75 7.61
CA GLU A 34 -13.57 13.02 8.83
C GLU A 34 -14.53 11.86 9.18
N ILE A 35 -14.06 10.63 8.98
CA ILE A 35 -14.80 9.43 9.32
C ILE A 35 -14.34 8.96 10.70
N PRO A 36 -15.22 9.00 11.72
CA PRO A 36 -14.87 8.53 13.04
C PRO A 36 -14.62 7.03 13.04
N TYR A 37 -13.63 6.58 13.81
CA TYR A 37 -13.29 5.18 13.92
C TYR A 37 -12.85 4.80 15.33
N PHE A 38 -13.17 3.57 15.76
CA PHE A 38 -12.74 2.99 17.01
C PHE A 38 -12.23 1.57 16.82
N SER A 39 -11.16 1.22 17.52
CA SER A 39 -10.77 -0.17 17.63
C SER A 39 -11.65 -0.90 18.67
N TYR A 40 -11.74 -2.22 18.55
CA TYR A 40 -12.46 -3.05 19.52
C TYR A 40 -11.83 -2.97 20.91
N SER A 41 -10.51 -2.85 21.01
CA SER A 41 -9.85 -2.60 22.29
C SER A 41 -10.34 -1.31 22.95
N LYS A 42 -10.48 -0.23 22.19
CA LYS A 42 -11.04 1.03 22.72
C LYS A 42 -12.53 0.96 23.07
N LEU A 43 -13.31 0.14 22.36
CA LEU A 43 -14.69 -0.13 22.78
C LEU A 43 -14.72 -0.85 24.12
N ARG A 44 -13.83 -1.83 24.32
CA ARG A 44 -13.71 -2.59 25.55
C ARG A 44 -13.31 -1.73 26.75
N GLU A 45 -12.40 -0.78 26.57
CA GLU A 45 -12.02 0.21 27.59
C GLU A 45 -13.21 1.06 28.05
N LYS A 46 -14.18 1.31 27.15
CA LYS A 46 -15.39 2.08 27.47
C LYS A 46 -16.47 1.22 28.13
N SER A 47 -16.72 0.03 27.61
CA SER A 47 -17.70 -0.92 28.11
C SER A 47 -17.48 -2.30 27.50
N GLU A 48 -17.45 -3.33 28.35
CA GLU A 48 -17.42 -4.73 27.89
C GLU A 48 -18.65 -5.09 27.04
N GLU A 49 -19.80 -4.50 27.31
CA GLU A 49 -21.03 -4.72 26.54
C GLU A 49 -20.89 -4.18 25.11
N LEU A 50 -20.33 -2.97 24.95
CA LEU A 50 -20.07 -2.40 23.61
C LEU A 50 -19.08 -3.26 22.83
N TYR A 51 -18.04 -3.78 23.49
CA TYR A 51 -17.09 -4.70 22.86
C TYR A 51 -17.79 -5.98 22.40
N GLN A 52 -18.57 -6.62 23.26
CA GLN A 52 -19.30 -7.85 22.94
C GLN A 52 -20.32 -7.64 21.80
N MET A 53 -20.99 -6.49 21.78
CA MET A 53 -21.86 -6.11 20.67
C MET A 53 -21.05 -6.01 19.36
N GLY A 54 -19.92 -5.32 19.37
CA GLY A 54 -19.04 -5.17 18.21
C GLY A 54 -18.59 -6.52 17.64
N VAL A 55 -18.06 -7.39 18.48
CA VAL A 55 -17.61 -8.74 18.10
C VAL A 55 -18.77 -9.60 17.55
N LYS A 56 -19.98 -9.40 18.07
CA LYS A 56 -21.18 -10.10 17.58
C LYS A 56 -21.61 -9.60 16.19
N PHE A 57 -21.44 -8.31 15.90
CA PHE A 57 -21.73 -7.74 14.57
C PHE A 57 -20.77 -8.24 13.50
N SER A 58 -19.48 -8.15 13.77
CA SER A 58 -18.45 -8.59 12.82
C SER A 58 -17.18 -9.01 13.56
N LYS A 59 -16.47 -10.01 13.03
CA LYS A 59 -15.16 -10.40 13.54
C LYS A 59 -14.04 -9.45 13.10
N ASP A 60 -14.24 -8.71 12.00
CA ASP A 60 -13.23 -7.88 11.36
C ASP A 60 -13.48 -6.39 11.55
N ALA A 61 -14.57 -5.87 11.01
CA ALA A 61 -15.01 -4.49 11.13
C ALA A 61 -16.50 -4.36 10.81
N PHE A 62 -17.10 -3.27 11.20
CA PHE A 62 -18.45 -2.87 10.81
C PHE A 62 -18.61 -1.36 10.86
N THR A 63 -19.58 -0.86 10.09
CA THR A 63 -19.97 0.55 10.11
C THR A 63 -21.35 0.73 10.74
N TRP A 64 -21.47 1.69 11.66
CA TRP A 64 -22.73 2.12 12.23
C TRP A 64 -22.81 3.66 12.25
N ASN A 65 -23.80 4.22 11.57
CA ASN A 65 -23.98 5.67 11.46
C ASN A 65 -22.68 6.43 11.10
N ARG A 66 -21.97 5.97 10.08
CA ARG A 66 -20.65 6.44 9.62
C ARG A 66 -19.49 6.22 10.61
N LEU A 67 -19.73 5.66 11.78
CA LEU A 67 -18.66 5.25 12.68
C LEU A 67 -18.14 3.88 12.26
N VAL A 68 -16.85 3.79 11.96
CA VAL A 68 -16.18 2.52 11.63
C VAL A 68 -15.60 1.92 12.91
N CYS A 69 -16.02 0.70 13.25
CA CYS A 69 -15.46 -0.09 14.34
C CYS A 69 -14.66 -1.26 13.75
N TYR A 70 -13.45 -1.52 14.25
CA TYR A 70 -12.58 -2.55 13.68
C TYR A 70 -11.85 -3.35 14.76
N ASN A 71 -11.53 -4.60 14.43
CA ASN A 71 -10.79 -5.50 15.29
C ASN A 71 -9.28 -5.28 15.14
N ASP A 72 -8.67 -4.60 16.11
CA ASP A 72 -7.24 -4.29 16.16
C ASP A 72 -6.36 -5.49 16.57
N ALA A 73 -6.94 -6.64 16.93
CA ALA A 73 -6.22 -7.88 17.16
C ALA A 73 -5.93 -8.66 15.86
N MET A 74 -6.48 -8.23 14.71
CA MET A 74 -6.24 -8.87 13.43
C MET A 74 -4.88 -8.45 12.82
N PRO A 75 -4.29 -9.25 11.91
CA PRO A 75 -3.09 -8.85 11.17
C PRO A 75 -3.31 -7.53 10.41
N LEU A 76 -2.28 -6.66 10.38
CA LEU A 76 -2.36 -5.34 9.73
C LEU A 76 -2.95 -5.35 8.31
N PRO A 77 -2.56 -6.26 7.39
CA PRO A 77 -3.16 -6.28 6.05
C PRO A 77 -4.67 -6.53 6.07
N ARG A 78 -5.16 -7.31 7.05
CA ARG A 78 -6.60 -7.56 7.22
C ARG A 78 -7.31 -6.34 7.78
N ILE A 79 -6.71 -5.65 8.75
CA ILE A 79 -7.22 -4.38 9.28
C ILE A 79 -7.34 -3.35 8.15
N HIS A 80 -6.30 -3.19 7.33
CA HIS A 80 -6.29 -2.25 6.20
C HIS A 80 -7.43 -2.57 5.22
N PHE A 81 -7.59 -3.84 4.86
CA PHE A 81 -8.66 -4.24 3.95
C PHE A 81 -10.04 -3.97 4.55
N SER A 82 -10.26 -4.36 5.81
CA SER A 82 -11.54 -4.18 6.48
C SER A 82 -11.91 -2.69 6.63
N LEU A 83 -10.96 -1.83 7.01
CA LEU A 83 -11.19 -0.38 7.08
C LEU A 83 -11.58 0.22 5.71
N MET A 84 -10.92 -0.21 4.64
CA MET A 84 -11.24 0.29 3.29
C MET A 84 -12.51 -0.33 2.73
N HIS A 85 -12.88 -1.53 3.16
CA HIS A 85 -14.16 -2.16 2.85
C HIS A 85 -15.33 -1.38 3.47
N GLU A 86 -15.23 -1.05 4.76
CA GLU A 86 -16.23 -0.22 5.45
C GLU A 86 -16.30 1.20 4.86
N LEU A 87 -15.14 1.79 4.52
CA LEU A 87 -15.11 3.03 3.77
C LEU A 87 -15.84 2.91 2.43
N GLY A 88 -15.70 1.75 1.74
CA GLY A 88 -16.40 1.45 0.50
C GLY A 88 -17.91 1.55 0.67
N HIS A 89 -18.50 0.95 1.69
CA HIS A 89 -19.92 1.08 1.98
C HIS A 89 -20.36 2.55 2.18
N ILE A 90 -19.57 3.32 2.93
CA ILE A 90 -19.85 4.74 3.20
C ILE A 90 -19.72 5.58 1.92
N PHE A 91 -18.61 5.42 1.18
CA PHE A 91 -18.23 6.31 0.09
C PHE A 91 -19.01 6.03 -1.21
N LEU A 92 -19.39 4.76 -1.42
CA LEU A 92 -20.21 4.34 -2.56
C LEU A 92 -21.71 4.45 -2.27
N HIS A 93 -22.10 4.71 -1.01
CA HIS A 93 -23.51 4.63 -0.57
C HIS A 93 -24.17 3.30 -0.98
N SER A 94 -23.46 2.20 -0.84
CA SER A 94 -23.88 0.87 -1.30
C SER A 94 -23.74 -0.16 -0.18
N SER A 95 -24.77 -1.01 -0.04
CA SER A 95 -24.74 -2.17 0.85
C SER A 95 -24.22 -3.45 0.18
N LYS A 96 -23.80 -3.37 -1.09
CA LYS A 96 -23.31 -4.53 -1.82
C LYS A 96 -21.88 -4.86 -1.46
N GLU A 97 -21.66 -6.01 -0.86
CA GLU A 97 -20.35 -6.53 -0.45
C GLU A 97 -19.34 -6.58 -1.62
N THR A 98 -19.82 -6.93 -2.82
CA THR A 98 -18.96 -6.98 -4.01
C THR A 98 -18.41 -5.61 -4.39
N GLU A 99 -19.21 -4.54 -4.29
CA GLU A 99 -18.78 -3.18 -4.58
C GLU A 99 -17.79 -2.68 -3.53
N ALA A 100 -18.04 -2.93 -2.23
CA ALA A 100 -17.14 -2.59 -1.13
C ALA A 100 -15.80 -3.36 -1.25
N ASN A 101 -15.82 -4.65 -1.59
CA ASN A 101 -14.63 -5.46 -1.82
C ASN A 101 -13.80 -4.92 -3.01
N TYR A 102 -14.45 -4.55 -4.12
CA TYR A 102 -13.75 -3.92 -5.25
C TYR A 102 -13.12 -2.60 -4.87
N PHE A 103 -13.85 -1.75 -4.15
CA PHE A 103 -13.33 -0.48 -3.66
C PHE A 103 -12.10 -0.68 -2.78
N ALA A 104 -12.18 -1.54 -1.75
CA ALA A 104 -11.06 -1.86 -0.87
C ALA A 104 -9.84 -2.40 -1.62
N SER A 105 -10.07 -3.30 -2.57
CA SER A 105 -9.01 -3.89 -3.39
C SER A 105 -8.34 -2.86 -4.30
N HIS A 106 -9.11 -1.95 -4.90
CA HIS A 106 -8.58 -0.94 -5.82
C HIS A 106 -7.93 0.25 -5.10
N ILE A 107 -8.42 0.63 -3.92
CA ILE A 107 -7.80 1.72 -3.15
C ILE A 107 -6.48 1.27 -2.49
N LEU A 108 -6.35 0.01 -2.10
CA LEU A 108 -5.12 -0.52 -1.53
C LEU A 108 -4.07 -0.88 -2.58
N ALA A 109 -4.48 -1.46 -3.70
CA ALA A 109 -3.60 -1.92 -4.77
C ALA A 109 -4.19 -1.62 -6.16
N PRO A 110 -4.13 -0.37 -6.64
CA PRO A 110 -4.68 0.00 -7.95
C PRO A 110 -3.94 -0.69 -9.08
N ARG A 111 -4.67 -1.37 -9.97
CA ARG A 111 -4.09 -2.19 -11.05
C ARG A 111 -3.27 -1.37 -12.03
N ILE A 112 -3.55 -0.06 -12.16
CA ILE A 112 -2.74 0.84 -12.98
C ILE A 112 -1.32 1.02 -12.42
N VAL A 113 -1.15 0.94 -11.08
CA VAL A 113 0.18 0.95 -10.47
C VAL A 113 0.92 -0.34 -10.79
N LEU A 114 0.25 -1.51 -10.71
CA LEU A 114 0.85 -2.77 -11.13
C LEU A 114 1.29 -2.71 -12.61
N HIS A 115 0.52 -2.02 -13.45
CA HIS A 115 0.84 -1.85 -14.88
C HIS A 115 2.11 -1.00 -15.13
N GLN A 116 2.51 -0.21 -14.15
CA GLN A 116 3.70 0.65 -14.21
C GLN A 116 4.87 0.11 -13.36
N THR A 117 4.74 -1.08 -12.77
CA THR A 117 5.77 -1.71 -11.94
C THR A 117 6.34 -2.96 -12.63
N ASP A 118 7.65 -3.16 -12.49
CA ASP A 118 8.35 -4.40 -12.90
C ASP A 118 8.37 -5.39 -11.73
N PHE A 119 7.21 -5.74 -11.17
CA PHE A 119 7.16 -6.71 -10.10
C PHE A 119 7.52 -8.12 -10.60
N GLN A 120 8.35 -8.83 -9.83
CA GLN A 120 8.80 -10.17 -10.18
C GLN A 120 7.89 -11.25 -9.58
N ASP A 121 7.29 -10.96 -8.42
CA ASP A 121 6.44 -11.89 -7.69
C ASP A 121 5.38 -11.19 -6.82
N THR A 122 4.46 -11.97 -6.29
CA THR A 122 3.39 -11.48 -5.41
C THR A 122 3.89 -11.01 -4.04
N GLN A 123 5.11 -11.39 -3.62
CA GLN A 123 5.71 -10.92 -2.37
C GLN A 123 6.11 -9.45 -2.49
N GLN A 124 6.67 -9.03 -3.62
CA GLN A 124 6.97 -7.62 -3.89
C GLN A 124 5.70 -6.78 -3.92
N LEU A 125 4.61 -7.28 -4.49
CA LEU A 125 3.31 -6.60 -4.46
C LEU A 125 2.77 -6.48 -3.04
N SER A 126 2.85 -7.55 -2.25
CA SER A 126 2.45 -7.55 -0.84
C SER A 126 3.20 -6.49 -0.04
N GLN A 127 4.51 -6.36 -0.25
CA GLN A 127 5.36 -5.34 0.39
C GLN A 127 5.03 -3.93 -0.09
N LEU A 128 4.92 -3.72 -1.40
CA LEU A 128 4.63 -2.39 -1.98
C LEU A 128 3.32 -1.82 -1.47
N PHE A 129 2.28 -2.64 -1.42
CA PHE A 129 0.94 -2.19 -1.08
C PHE A 129 0.54 -2.42 0.39
N GLY A 130 1.36 -3.11 1.18
CA GLY A 130 1.03 -3.45 2.56
C GLY A 130 -0.19 -4.37 2.69
N ILE A 131 -0.42 -5.24 1.70
CA ILE A 131 -1.55 -6.18 1.62
C ILE A 131 -1.12 -7.62 1.91
N SER A 132 -2.08 -8.50 2.19
CA SER A 132 -1.78 -9.93 2.37
C SER A 132 -1.29 -10.57 1.06
N LYS A 133 -0.56 -11.69 1.16
CA LYS A 133 -0.14 -12.48 0.01
C LYS A 133 -1.34 -12.89 -0.86
N GLN A 134 -2.43 -13.33 -0.26
CA GLN A 134 -3.66 -13.67 -0.97
C GLN A 134 -4.24 -12.48 -1.75
N ALA A 135 -4.26 -11.28 -1.15
CA ALA A 135 -4.72 -10.07 -1.84
C ALA A 135 -3.77 -9.68 -2.99
N ALA A 136 -2.46 -9.88 -2.84
CA ALA A 136 -1.49 -9.68 -3.89
C ALA A 136 -1.66 -10.68 -5.05
N GLU A 137 -1.99 -11.94 -4.77
CA GLU A 137 -2.31 -12.96 -5.78
C GLU A 137 -3.56 -12.57 -6.58
N VAL A 138 -4.62 -12.10 -5.91
CA VAL A 138 -5.83 -11.58 -6.58
C VAL A 138 -5.49 -10.39 -7.46
N ALA A 139 -4.73 -9.43 -6.94
CA ALA A 139 -4.33 -8.24 -7.71
C ALA A 139 -3.49 -8.60 -8.94
N SER A 140 -2.55 -9.54 -8.81
CA SER A 140 -1.73 -10.07 -9.91
C SER A 140 -2.57 -10.82 -10.95
N SER A 141 -3.54 -11.63 -10.51
CA SER A 141 -4.48 -12.33 -11.39
C SER A 141 -5.32 -11.35 -12.22
N ASP A 142 -5.88 -10.32 -11.58
CA ASP A 142 -6.63 -9.26 -12.27
C ASP A 142 -5.75 -8.52 -13.28
N TYR A 143 -4.51 -8.19 -12.88
CA TYR A 143 -3.55 -7.55 -13.79
C TYR A 143 -3.30 -8.42 -15.02
N ASN A 144 -2.97 -9.70 -14.82
CA ASN A 144 -2.71 -10.62 -15.92
C ASN A 144 -3.90 -10.75 -16.88
N LYS A 145 -5.12 -10.74 -16.35
CA LYS A 145 -6.34 -10.91 -17.13
C LYS A 145 -6.73 -9.66 -17.91
N TYR A 146 -6.57 -8.47 -17.32
CA TYR A 146 -7.18 -7.25 -17.85
C TYR A 146 -6.20 -6.19 -18.34
N TYR A 147 -4.91 -6.23 -17.91
CA TYR A 147 -3.94 -5.17 -18.18
C TYR A 147 -2.71 -5.64 -18.96
N LYS A 148 -2.26 -6.88 -18.75
CA LYS A 148 -1.03 -7.40 -19.34
C LYS A 148 -1.05 -7.30 -20.85
N GLY A 149 0.03 -6.73 -21.43
CA GLY A 149 0.18 -6.56 -22.87
C GLY A 149 -0.62 -5.43 -23.49
N LYS A 150 -1.37 -4.64 -22.70
CA LYS A 150 -2.11 -3.48 -23.18
C LYS A 150 -1.26 -2.20 -23.05
N SER A 151 -1.35 -1.32 -24.04
CA SER A 151 -0.87 0.05 -23.91
C SER A 151 -1.85 0.90 -23.09
N LEU A 152 -1.38 2.03 -22.57
CA LEU A 152 -2.23 2.94 -21.78
C LEU A 152 -3.50 3.38 -22.52
N SER A 153 -3.42 3.60 -23.84
CA SER A 153 -4.58 3.97 -24.67
C SER A 153 -5.63 2.88 -24.81
N GLN A 154 -5.28 1.63 -24.53
CA GLN A 154 -6.19 0.47 -24.57
C GLN A 154 -6.82 0.18 -23.21
N LEU A 155 -6.40 0.88 -22.17
CA LEU A 155 -7.00 0.77 -20.83
C LEU A 155 -8.28 1.62 -20.75
N SER A 156 -9.09 1.36 -19.71
CA SER A 156 -10.33 2.11 -19.51
C SER A 156 -10.06 3.60 -19.25
N PRO A 157 -11.05 4.47 -19.53
CA PRO A 157 -10.92 5.90 -19.20
C PRO A 157 -10.61 6.14 -17.71
N ALA A 158 -11.15 5.34 -16.80
CA ALA A 158 -10.88 5.41 -15.38
C ALA A 158 -9.41 5.09 -15.05
N ASP A 159 -8.82 4.08 -15.70
CA ASP A 159 -7.40 3.75 -15.54
C ASP A 159 -6.49 4.84 -16.10
N GLN A 160 -6.87 5.46 -17.22
CA GLN A 160 -6.13 6.59 -17.80
C GLN A 160 -6.16 7.82 -16.88
N GLU A 161 -7.29 8.09 -16.20
CA GLU A 161 -7.39 9.17 -15.20
C GLU A 161 -6.53 8.88 -13.96
N LEU A 162 -6.53 7.64 -13.47
CA LEU A 162 -5.64 7.19 -12.39
C LEU A 162 -4.17 7.33 -12.81
N TYR A 163 -3.81 6.96 -14.03
CA TYR A 163 -2.45 7.17 -14.55
C TYR A 163 -2.06 8.64 -14.51
N ARG A 164 -2.90 9.54 -15.06
CA ARG A 164 -2.64 10.99 -15.05
C ARG A 164 -2.47 11.53 -13.63
N TYR A 165 -3.20 10.99 -12.67
CA TYR A 165 -3.08 11.40 -11.27
C TYR A 165 -1.72 11.05 -10.67
N PHE A 166 -1.17 9.88 -10.93
CA PHE A 166 0.13 9.44 -10.40
C PHE A 166 1.32 9.90 -11.26
N TYR A 167 1.09 10.38 -12.48
CA TYR A 167 2.15 10.92 -13.32
C TYR A 167 2.58 12.29 -12.82
N ASP A 168 3.86 12.43 -12.47
CA ASP A 168 4.44 13.72 -12.05
C ASP A 168 5.05 14.42 -13.26
N LYS A 169 4.46 15.57 -13.65
CA LYS A 169 4.91 16.35 -14.80
C LYS A 169 6.29 16.99 -14.62
N LYS A 170 6.72 17.22 -13.36
CA LYS A 170 8.04 17.83 -13.09
C LYS A 170 9.14 16.80 -13.17
N LEU A 171 8.85 15.59 -12.72
CA LEU A 171 9.78 14.47 -12.75
C LEU A 171 9.74 13.72 -14.08
N ASP A 172 8.68 13.92 -14.88
CA ASP A 172 8.42 13.28 -16.18
C ASP A 172 8.32 11.75 -16.09
N PHE A 173 7.79 11.23 -14.96
CA PHE A 173 7.51 9.80 -14.81
C PHE A 173 6.36 9.52 -13.84
N PHE A 174 5.87 8.28 -13.88
CA PHE A 174 4.82 7.77 -13.00
C PHE A 174 5.37 7.49 -11.59
N VAL A 175 4.79 8.11 -10.56
CA VAL A 175 5.23 8.01 -9.16
C VAL A 175 4.22 7.17 -8.37
N TYR A 176 4.68 6.09 -7.74
CA TYR A 176 3.83 5.22 -6.93
C TYR A 176 4.42 4.87 -5.55
N HIS A 177 5.69 5.16 -5.34
CA HIS A 177 6.33 4.99 -4.04
C HIS A 177 7.33 6.11 -3.80
N ILE A 178 7.25 6.72 -2.62
CA ILE A 178 8.12 7.80 -2.19
C ILE A 178 8.62 7.47 -0.79
N SER A 179 9.93 7.48 -0.60
CA SER A 179 10.58 7.31 0.71
C SER A 179 11.78 8.25 0.83
N GLU A 180 12.33 8.36 2.03
CA GLU A 180 13.55 9.13 2.28
C GLU A 180 14.69 8.19 2.65
N CYS A 181 15.88 8.49 2.16
CA CYS A 181 17.09 7.78 2.54
C CYS A 181 17.45 8.15 3.98
N PRO A 182 17.53 7.19 4.93
CA PRO A 182 17.87 7.49 6.33
C PRO A 182 19.29 8.02 6.52
N GLU A 183 20.19 7.75 5.56
CA GLU A 183 21.59 8.17 5.64
C GLU A 183 21.81 9.62 5.20
N CYS A 184 21.07 10.11 4.21
CA CYS A 184 21.35 11.43 3.62
C CYS A 184 20.09 12.28 3.36
N GLY A 185 18.90 11.82 3.72
CA GLY A 185 17.65 12.54 3.52
C GLY A 185 17.18 12.67 2.04
N ALA A 186 17.89 12.05 1.09
CA ALA A 186 17.51 12.13 -0.31
C ALA A 186 16.20 11.38 -0.58
N THR A 187 15.32 11.98 -1.36
CA THR A 187 14.06 11.33 -1.79
C THR A 187 14.36 10.17 -2.73
N ILE A 188 13.72 9.03 -2.46
CA ILE A 188 13.78 7.81 -3.27
C ILE A 188 12.41 7.60 -3.89
N TYR A 189 12.37 7.48 -5.22
CA TYR A 189 11.14 7.22 -5.97
C TYR A 189 11.10 5.78 -6.46
N ASN A 190 9.92 5.18 -6.44
CA ASN A 190 9.59 3.90 -7.06
C ASN A 190 10.53 2.74 -6.69
N SER A 191 11.04 2.72 -5.46
CA SER A 191 11.95 1.69 -4.98
C SER A 191 11.58 1.25 -3.57
N LEU A 192 11.58 -0.06 -3.33
CA LEU A 192 11.42 -0.65 -1.99
C LEU A 192 12.74 -0.70 -1.20
N LYS A 193 13.85 -0.24 -1.79
CA LYS A 193 15.13 -0.15 -1.08
C LYS A 193 15.11 1.01 -0.09
N ASN A 194 15.58 0.77 1.12
CA ASN A 194 15.61 1.78 2.19
C ASN A 194 16.70 2.83 2.01
N THR A 195 17.73 2.58 1.17
CA THR A 195 18.85 3.50 0.95
C THR A 195 18.93 3.94 -0.50
N CYS A 196 19.31 5.20 -0.74
CA CYS A 196 19.50 5.71 -2.08
C CYS A 196 20.75 5.08 -2.74
N TRP A 197 20.82 5.12 -4.07
CA TRP A 197 21.92 4.51 -4.83
C TRP A 197 23.31 5.04 -4.41
N ARG A 198 23.44 6.32 -4.03
CA ARG A 198 24.72 6.92 -3.59
C ARG A 198 25.19 6.30 -2.26
N CYS A 199 24.32 6.24 -1.26
CA CYS A 199 24.66 5.67 0.04
C CYS A 199 24.91 4.16 -0.05
N SER A 200 24.15 3.43 -0.88
CA SER A 200 24.40 2.00 -1.10
C SER A 200 25.75 1.71 -1.78
N LEU A 201 26.25 2.60 -2.65
CA LEU A 201 27.57 2.47 -3.25
C LEU A 201 28.69 2.80 -2.24
N SER A 202 28.49 3.79 -1.35
CA SER A 202 29.47 4.15 -0.32
C SER A 202 29.66 3.01 0.67
N SER A 203 28.57 2.45 1.18
CA SER A 203 28.62 1.31 2.12
C SER A 203 29.21 0.04 1.51
N SER A 204 29.09 -0.16 0.20
CA SER A 204 29.72 -1.29 -0.49
C SER A 204 31.24 -1.08 -0.73
N LYS A 205 31.70 0.17 -0.82
CA LYS A 205 33.12 0.50 -0.92
C LYS A 205 33.83 0.32 0.44
N GLU A 206 33.21 0.76 1.54
CA GLU A 206 33.75 0.57 2.89
C GLU A 206 33.88 -0.93 3.24
N LYS A 207 32.86 -1.75 2.96
CA LYS A 207 32.92 -3.20 3.15
C LYS A 207 34.02 -3.88 2.30
N LYS A 208 34.32 -3.39 1.11
CA LYS A 208 35.45 -3.90 0.29
C LYS A 208 36.80 -3.44 0.80
N GLN A 209 36.91 -2.23 1.37
CA GLN A 209 38.14 -1.74 2.01
C GLN A 209 38.44 -2.52 3.28
N ASP A 210 37.44 -2.73 4.15
CA ASP A 210 37.59 -3.57 5.36
C ASP A 210 38.01 -5.00 5.01
N ALA A 211 37.37 -5.64 4.03
CA ALA A 211 37.74 -6.98 3.61
C ALA A 211 39.19 -7.05 3.06
N SER A 212 39.65 -6.00 2.35
CA SER A 212 41.02 -5.94 1.87
C SER A 212 42.02 -5.68 2.99
N PHE A 213 41.64 -4.96 4.03
CA PHE A 213 42.49 -4.69 5.20
C PHE A 213 42.67 -5.95 6.04
N TYR A 214 41.61 -6.71 6.29
CA TYR A 214 41.69 -8.01 6.96
C TYR A 214 42.55 -9.02 6.22
N HIS A 215 42.55 -9.03 4.91
CA HIS A 215 43.41 -9.89 4.09
C HIS A 215 44.89 -9.47 4.16
N LEU A 216 45.15 -8.17 4.27
CA LEU A 216 46.52 -7.66 4.47
C LEU A 216 47.05 -7.94 5.88
N GLU A 217 46.22 -7.83 6.92
CA GLU A 217 46.60 -8.18 8.29
C GLU A 217 46.91 -9.66 8.47
N GLN A 218 46.09 -10.55 7.87
CA GLN A 218 46.35 -11.99 7.94
C GLN A 218 47.66 -12.39 7.27
N ASN A 219 48.02 -11.78 6.13
CA ASN A 219 49.31 -12.03 5.46
C ASN A 219 50.53 -11.48 6.24
N TRP A 220 50.32 -10.47 7.10
CA TRP A 220 51.37 -9.90 7.94
C TRP A 220 51.60 -10.69 9.24
N LEU A 221 50.54 -11.24 9.80
CA LEU A 221 50.61 -11.98 11.08
C LEU A 221 50.99 -13.45 10.92
N TYR A 222 50.80 -14.03 9.74
CA TYR A 222 51.12 -15.43 9.41
C TYR A 222 51.78 -15.51 8.04
N PRO A 223 53.09 -15.12 7.92
CA PRO A 223 53.83 -15.38 6.68
C PRO A 223 53.94 -16.92 6.50
N GLU A 224 53.46 -17.44 5.39
CA GLU A 224 53.67 -18.85 5.02
C GLU A 224 55.19 -19.11 4.87
N ASN A 225 55.70 -20.12 5.61
CA ASN A 225 57.07 -20.65 5.51
C ASN A 225 57.25 -21.46 4.24
#